data_ce82141a61a71087ce0e074daec17943
#
_entry.id   ce82141a61a71087ce0e074daec17943
#
_cell.length_a   1.000
_cell.length_b   1.000
_cell.length_c   1.000
_cell.angle_alpha   90.00
_cell.angle_beta   90.00
_cell.angle_gamma   90.00
#
_symmetry.space_group_name_H-M   'P 1'
#
loop_
_entity.id
_entity.type
_entity.pdbx_description
1 polymer ?
#
loop_
_entity_poly.entity_id
_entity_poly.type
_entity_poly.pdbx_seq_one_letter_code
_entity_poly.pdbx_strand_id
1 'polypeptide(L)'
;TIFEFASPYIPSLEICIPIIGPSGCGKTTILSLVCGLMSPTEGKITLSGDKKVGYMLQRDQLFEWRTIQSNIRLGLEVQHVDSKVNRDYADDLLKRYGLWEFRNRYPRQLSGGMRQRVALIRTLATDPDLLLLDEPFSALDFQTRLDVCDDVYDIIKKENKTALLVTHDISEAISMADRIIVLTKRPAHVLTVHETHLGDIDTPLKRRESPSFAKQFEVLHCYLNG
;
A
#
# COMPACT_ATOMS: atom_id res chain seq x y z
N THR A 1 -13.68 8.90 -18.54
CA THR A 1 -13.37 7.47 -18.48
C THR A 1 -13.88 6.97 -17.13
N ILE A 2 -14.93 6.14 -17.16
CA ILE A 2 -15.56 5.60 -15.96
C ILE A 2 -14.67 4.48 -15.45
N PHE A 3 -14.02 4.68 -14.31
CA PHE A 3 -13.44 3.59 -13.54
C PHE A 3 -14.55 3.03 -12.66
N GLU A 4 -15.32 2.09 -13.15
CA GLU A 4 -16.14 1.26 -12.27
C GLU A 4 -15.21 0.24 -11.58
N PHE A 5 -14.75 0.57 -10.39
CA PHE A 5 -14.23 -0.41 -9.43
C PHE A 5 -15.38 -1.19 -8.74
N ALA A 6 -16.55 -1.21 -9.36
CA ALA A 6 -17.65 -2.05 -8.99
C ALA A 6 -17.60 -3.33 -9.83
N SER A 7 -16.62 -4.18 -9.58
CA SER A 7 -16.91 -5.60 -9.71
C SER A 7 -17.77 -5.97 -8.50
N PRO A 8 -18.98 -6.56 -8.68
CA PRO A 8 -19.73 -7.17 -7.58
C PRO A 8 -18.98 -8.37 -6.96
N TYR A 9 -17.78 -8.62 -7.40
CA TYR A 9 -16.84 -9.65 -6.98
C TYR A 9 -15.48 -9.04 -6.62
N ILE A 10 -15.40 -8.22 -5.56
CA ILE A 10 -14.23 -8.27 -4.70
C ILE A 10 -14.62 -9.32 -3.64
N PRO A 11 -14.14 -10.56 -3.75
CA PRO A 11 -14.31 -11.50 -2.65
C PRO A 11 -13.71 -10.86 -1.41
N SER A 12 -14.32 -11.04 -0.28
CA SER A 12 -13.97 -10.49 1.03
C SER A 12 -12.59 -10.92 1.57
N LEU A 13 -11.67 -11.30 0.69
CA LEU A 13 -10.36 -11.91 0.97
C LEU A 13 -9.20 -11.25 0.22
N GLU A 14 -9.41 -10.27 -0.66
CA GLU A 14 -8.28 -9.59 -1.32
C GLU A 14 -7.65 -8.56 -0.39
N ILE A 15 -6.41 -8.86 0.00
CA ILE A 15 -5.64 -8.07 0.94
C ILE A 15 -4.99 -6.88 0.22
N CYS A 16 -4.46 -7.11 -0.99
CA CYS A 16 -3.73 -6.10 -1.74
C CYS A 16 -4.10 -6.14 -3.23
N ILE A 17 -4.38 -4.98 -3.81
CA ILE A 17 -4.71 -4.80 -5.23
C ILE A 17 -3.68 -3.84 -5.84
N PRO A 18 -2.65 -4.33 -6.53
CA PRO A 18 -1.71 -3.48 -7.23
C PRO A 18 -2.30 -2.82 -8.47
N ILE A 19 -1.88 -1.58 -8.70
CA ILE A 19 -2.07 -0.84 -9.94
C ILE A 19 -0.71 -0.63 -10.56
N ILE A 20 -0.49 -1.18 -11.76
CA ILE A 20 0.72 -0.97 -12.53
C ILE A 20 0.42 -0.23 -13.84
N GLY A 21 1.41 0.42 -14.40
CA GLY A 21 1.30 1.14 -15.67
C GLY A 21 2.53 2.02 -15.93
N PRO A 22 2.70 2.52 -17.15
CA PRO A 22 3.83 3.36 -17.51
C PRO A 22 3.98 4.59 -16.61
N SER A 23 5.21 5.13 -16.52
CA SER A 23 5.44 6.38 -15.79
C SER A 23 4.58 7.51 -16.34
N GLY A 24 4.00 8.30 -15.44
CA GLY A 24 3.15 9.44 -15.81
C GLY A 24 1.74 9.08 -16.31
N CYS A 25 1.32 7.81 -16.30
CA CYS A 25 -0.05 7.43 -16.69
C CYS A 25 -1.13 7.89 -15.70
N GLY A 26 -0.78 8.32 -14.48
CA GLY A 26 -1.73 8.88 -13.52
C GLY A 26 -2.03 8.00 -12.31
N LYS A 27 -1.19 7.01 -11.98
CA LYS A 27 -1.39 6.12 -10.82
C LYS A 27 -1.56 6.86 -9.49
N THR A 28 -0.64 7.78 -9.16
CA THR A 28 -0.74 8.65 -7.96
C THR A 28 -1.98 9.52 -8.00
N THR A 29 -2.40 9.98 -9.21
CA THR A 29 -3.63 10.74 -9.38
C THR A 29 -4.87 9.91 -9.02
N ILE A 30 -4.89 8.63 -9.37
CA ILE A 30 -5.97 7.71 -8.97
C ILE A 30 -6.06 7.63 -7.44
N LEU A 31 -4.93 7.45 -6.74
CA LEU A 31 -4.92 7.43 -5.28
C LEU A 31 -5.42 8.76 -4.69
N SER A 32 -4.99 9.90 -5.27
CA SER A 32 -5.44 11.24 -4.84
C SER A 32 -6.94 11.45 -5.04
N LEU A 33 -7.51 10.89 -6.09
CA LEU A 33 -8.95 10.90 -6.33
C LEU A 33 -9.69 10.00 -5.33
N VAL A 34 -9.18 8.79 -5.05
CA VAL A 34 -9.80 7.84 -4.11
C VAL A 34 -9.80 8.37 -2.69
N CYS A 35 -8.73 9.05 -2.24
CA CYS A 35 -8.68 9.64 -0.90
C CYS A 35 -9.34 11.02 -0.79
N GLY A 36 -9.93 11.54 -1.88
CA GLY A 36 -10.65 12.83 -1.86
C GLY A 36 -9.76 14.07 -1.87
N LEU A 37 -8.44 13.94 -2.10
CA LEU A 37 -7.54 15.09 -2.27
C LEU A 37 -7.79 15.83 -3.60
N MET A 38 -8.37 15.15 -4.55
CA MET A 38 -8.79 15.70 -5.86
C MET A 38 -10.22 15.27 -6.17
N SER A 39 -10.95 16.12 -6.88
CA SER A 39 -12.27 15.77 -7.40
C SER A 39 -12.16 15.30 -8.86
N PRO A 40 -12.92 14.28 -9.29
CA PRO A 40 -12.95 13.87 -10.68
C PRO A 40 -13.59 14.97 -11.54
N THR A 41 -13.09 15.17 -12.76
CA THR A 41 -13.67 16.12 -13.72
C THR A 41 -15.08 15.67 -14.17
N GLU A 42 -15.24 14.36 -14.32
CA GLU A 42 -16.50 13.70 -14.69
C GLU A 42 -16.68 12.40 -13.93
N GLY A 43 -17.91 11.96 -13.74
CA GLY A 43 -18.22 10.75 -12.99
C GLY A 43 -18.17 10.95 -11.47
N LYS A 44 -18.15 9.85 -10.75
CA LYS A 44 -18.06 9.83 -9.27
C LYS A 44 -17.23 8.66 -8.77
N ILE A 45 -16.61 8.83 -7.60
CA ILE A 45 -15.97 7.77 -6.85
C ILE A 45 -16.90 7.45 -5.69
N THR A 46 -17.18 6.17 -5.50
CA THR A 46 -18.04 5.72 -4.41
C THR A 46 -17.28 4.63 -3.64
N LEU A 47 -17.07 4.84 -2.36
CA LEU A 47 -16.63 3.81 -1.42
C LEU A 47 -17.86 3.27 -0.71
N SER A 48 -18.00 1.95 -0.60
CA SER A 48 -19.14 1.33 0.10
C SER A 48 -19.12 1.68 1.58
N GLY A 49 -20.11 2.41 2.08
CA GLY A 49 -20.22 2.87 3.48
C GLY A 49 -19.28 4.03 3.81
N ASP A 50 -19.27 4.44 5.09
CA ASP A 50 -18.39 5.48 5.64
C ASP A 50 -16.98 4.92 5.88
N LYS A 51 -16.30 4.46 4.82
CA LYS A 51 -14.97 3.89 4.93
C LYS A 51 -13.92 4.96 5.13
N LYS A 52 -13.10 4.76 6.15
CA LYS A 52 -11.91 5.57 6.40
C LYS A 52 -10.78 5.14 5.46
N VAL A 53 -10.13 6.12 4.84
CA VAL A 53 -9.01 5.91 3.93
C VAL A 53 -7.72 6.37 4.60
N GLY A 54 -6.73 5.50 4.63
CA GLY A 54 -5.36 5.83 5.04
C GLY A 54 -4.47 5.95 3.81
N TYR A 55 -3.72 7.04 3.68
CA TYR A 55 -2.84 7.26 2.53
C TYR A 55 -1.37 7.31 2.95
N MET A 56 -0.60 6.37 2.44
CA MET A 56 0.84 6.33 2.57
C MET A 56 1.48 6.81 1.29
N LEU A 57 2.17 7.95 1.36
CA LEU A 57 2.84 8.60 0.24
C LEU A 57 4.13 7.88 -0.15
N GLN A 58 4.62 8.12 -1.35
CA GLN A 58 5.82 7.51 -1.95
C GLN A 58 7.07 7.60 -1.05
N ARG A 59 7.22 8.68 -0.30
CA ARG A 59 8.25 8.79 0.75
C ARG A 59 7.59 8.62 2.11
N ASP A 60 8.36 8.17 3.09
CA ASP A 60 7.86 7.95 4.46
C ASP A 60 7.22 9.20 5.11
N GLN A 61 7.64 10.41 4.68
CA GLN A 61 7.14 11.69 5.17
C GLN A 61 7.10 11.78 6.70
N LEU A 62 8.06 11.15 7.37
CA LEU A 62 8.22 11.26 8.81
C LEU A 62 8.80 12.64 9.16
N PHE A 63 8.26 13.26 10.18
CA PHE A 63 8.78 14.53 10.68
C PHE A 63 10.07 14.28 11.46
N GLU A 64 11.19 14.76 10.94
CA GLU A 64 12.54 14.55 11.48
C GLU A 64 12.72 15.09 12.90
N TRP A 65 11.93 16.10 13.29
CA TRP A 65 11.93 16.73 14.64
C TRP A 65 11.00 16.04 15.64
N ARG A 66 10.22 15.04 15.22
CA ARG A 66 9.34 14.25 16.07
C ARG A 66 9.95 12.89 16.35
N THR A 67 9.72 12.35 17.54
CA THR A 67 10.04 10.96 17.85
C THR A 67 9.18 10.02 17.01
N ILE A 68 9.55 8.74 16.93
CA ILE A 68 8.78 7.72 16.20
C ILE A 68 7.36 7.62 16.76
N GLN A 69 7.19 7.54 18.08
CA GLN A 69 5.87 7.50 18.72
C GLN A 69 5.04 8.73 18.38
N SER A 70 5.65 9.94 18.42
CA SER A 70 4.95 11.18 18.08
C SER A 70 4.60 11.25 16.58
N ASN A 71 5.43 10.70 15.69
CA ASN A 71 5.09 10.56 14.28
C ASN A 71 3.86 9.66 14.06
N ILE A 72 3.81 8.52 14.75
CA ILE A 72 2.70 7.56 14.62
C ILE A 72 1.39 8.15 15.13
N ARG A 73 1.42 8.88 16.22
CA ARG A 73 0.22 9.52 16.80
C ARG A 73 -0.26 10.77 16.04
N LEU A 74 0.51 11.27 15.07
CA LEU A 74 0.20 12.49 14.32
C LEU A 74 -1.21 12.46 13.71
N GLY A 75 -1.62 11.35 13.10
CA GLY A 75 -2.95 11.22 12.50
C GLY A 75 -4.07 11.35 13.52
N LEU A 76 -3.86 10.84 14.73
CA LEU A 76 -4.80 10.97 15.85
C LEU A 76 -4.92 12.40 16.32
N GLU A 77 -3.78 13.12 16.41
CA GLU A 77 -3.74 14.55 16.78
C GLU A 77 -4.51 15.40 15.77
N VAL A 78 -4.22 15.22 14.46
CA VAL A 78 -4.83 16.01 13.38
C VAL A 78 -6.33 15.76 13.23
N GLN A 79 -6.76 14.52 13.42
CA GLN A 79 -8.19 14.16 13.34
C GLN A 79 -8.95 14.45 14.64
N HIS A 80 -8.29 14.97 15.69
CA HIS A 80 -8.87 15.23 17.01
C HIS A 80 -9.48 13.98 17.68
N VAL A 81 -8.92 12.80 17.38
CA VAL A 81 -9.33 11.51 17.96
C VAL A 81 -8.25 10.93 18.90
N ASP A 82 -7.39 11.76 19.44
CA ASP A 82 -6.26 11.38 20.33
C ASP A 82 -6.75 10.94 21.72
N SER A 83 -7.59 9.92 21.75
CA SER A 83 -8.07 9.29 22.99
C SER A 83 -7.01 8.34 23.57
N LYS A 84 -7.18 7.98 24.86
CA LYS A 84 -6.32 6.97 25.47
C LYS A 84 -6.38 5.62 24.69
N VAL A 85 -7.56 5.21 24.28
CA VAL A 85 -7.76 3.96 23.52
C VAL A 85 -6.97 3.96 22.22
N ASN A 86 -7.06 5.06 21.45
CA ASN A 86 -6.37 5.17 20.18
C ASN A 86 -4.84 5.27 20.35
N ARG A 87 -4.36 5.93 21.42
CA ARG A 87 -2.93 5.94 21.75
C ARG A 87 -2.43 4.55 22.16
N ASP A 88 -3.19 3.82 22.96
CA ASP A 88 -2.86 2.48 23.38
C ASP A 88 -2.79 1.51 22.17
N TYR A 89 -3.72 1.67 21.20
CA TYR A 89 -3.69 0.93 19.93
C TYR A 89 -2.44 1.27 19.09
N ALA A 90 -2.12 2.55 18.94
CA ALA A 90 -0.91 2.99 18.23
C ALA A 90 0.38 2.45 18.88
N ASP A 91 0.44 2.43 20.21
CA ASP A 91 1.57 1.85 20.96
C ASP A 91 1.65 0.33 20.83
N ASP A 92 0.49 -0.34 20.74
CA ASP A 92 0.42 -1.78 20.52
C ASP A 92 0.89 -2.16 19.11
N LEU A 93 0.57 -1.38 18.08
CA LEU A 93 1.13 -1.54 16.73
C LEU A 93 2.67 -1.47 16.78
N LEU A 94 3.25 -0.49 17.48
CA LEU A 94 4.70 -0.40 17.65
C LEU A 94 5.32 -1.64 18.29
N LYS A 95 4.64 -2.23 19.29
CA LYS A 95 5.09 -3.45 19.97
C LYS A 95 5.02 -4.67 19.05
N ARG A 96 3.84 -4.86 18.42
CA ARG A 96 3.59 -6.02 17.53
C ARG A 96 4.57 -6.08 16.37
N TYR A 97 4.98 -4.92 15.84
CA TYR A 97 5.86 -4.85 14.67
C TYR A 97 7.33 -4.52 15.03
N GLY A 98 7.72 -4.77 16.29
CA GLY A 98 9.13 -4.76 16.73
C GLY A 98 9.79 -3.38 16.75
N LEU A 99 9.01 -2.31 16.82
CA LEU A 99 9.51 -0.93 16.80
C LEU A 99 9.42 -0.23 18.15
N TRP A 100 8.94 -0.91 19.19
CA TRP A 100 8.73 -0.32 20.51
C TRP A 100 9.99 0.28 21.14
N GLU A 101 11.13 -0.41 21.01
CA GLU A 101 12.41 0.06 21.57
C GLU A 101 12.91 1.35 20.89
N PHE A 102 12.41 1.64 19.70
CA PHE A 102 12.74 2.83 18.90
C PHE A 102 11.75 3.97 19.08
N ARG A 103 10.70 3.84 19.91
CA ARG A 103 9.61 4.84 20.05
C ARG A 103 10.08 6.26 20.38
N ASN A 104 11.17 6.36 21.17
CA ASN A 104 11.78 7.64 21.58
C ASN A 104 12.89 8.12 20.62
N ARG A 105 13.21 7.35 19.57
CA ARG A 105 14.19 7.73 18.56
C ARG A 105 13.57 8.67 17.54
N TYR A 106 14.44 9.32 16.77
CA TYR A 106 14.05 10.19 15.64
C TYR A 106 14.21 9.43 14.32
N PRO A 107 13.49 9.81 13.22
CA PRO A 107 13.55 9.12 11.95
C PRO A 107 14.96 8.89 11.40
N ARG A 108 15.85 9.89 11.53
CA ARG A 108 17.27 9.80 11.09
C ARG A 108 18.09 8.69 11.76
N GLN A 109 17.57 8.10 12.84
CA GLN A 109 18.24 7.03 13.60
C GLN A 109 17.76 5.63 13.20
N LEU A 110 16.85 5.54 12.21
CA LEU A 110 16.26 4.30 11.72
C LEU A 110 16.81 3.96 10.33
N SER A 111 16.85 2.65 10.02
CA SER A 111 17.10 2.18 8.64
C SER A 111 15.92 2.54 7.72
N GLY A 112 16.14 2.50 6.40
CA GLY A 112 15.09 2.77 5.42
C GLY A 112 13.88 1.87 5.59
N GLY A 113 14.09 0.57 5.79
CA GLY A 113 13.00 -0.39 6.03
C GLY A 113 12.25 -0.12 7.33
N MET A 114 12.95 0.25 8.41
CA MET A 114 12.29 0.66 9.65
C MET A 114 11.45 1.92 9.46
N ARG A 115 11.95 2.93 8.74
CA ARG A 115 11.20 4.16 8.42
C ARG A 115 9.93 3.83 7.65
N GLN A 116 10.01 2.91 6.69
CA GLN A 116 8.85 2.49 5.89
C GLN A 116 7.79 1.79 6.74
N ARG A 117 8.20 0.89 7.64
CA ARG A 117 7.27 0.27 8.61
C ARG A 117 6.64 1.30 9.54
N VAL A 118 7.40 2.28 10.03
CA VAL A 118 6.86 3.39 10.84
C VAL A 118 5.80 4.19 10.06
N ALA A 119 6.05 4.49 8.78
CA ALA A 119 5.10 5.22 7.94
C ALA A 119 3.79 4.43 7.74
N LEU A 120 3.88 3.11 7.53
CA LEU A 120 2.70 2.24 7.47
C LEU A 120 1.96 2.21 8.80
N ILE A 121 2.65 2.01 9.92
CA ILE A 121 2.04 2.01 11.27
C ILE A 121 1.37 3.35 11.58
N ARG A 122 1.98 4.48 11.20
CA ARG A 122 1.35 5.81 11.32
C ARG A 122 0.02 5.87 10.57
N THR A 123 -0.02 5.31 9.37
CA THR A 123 -1.25 5.28 8.57
C THR A 123 -2.29 4.35 9.22
N LEU A 124 -1.88 3.20 9.74
CA LEU A 124 -2.74 2.25 10.44
C LEU A 124 -3.26 2.76 11.79
N ALA A 125 -2.52 3.63 12.47
CA ALA A 125 -2.89 4.14 13.79
C ALA A 125 -4.24 4.88 13.81
N THR A 126 -4.71 5.38 12.66
CA THR A 126 -6.04 5.99 12.50
C THR A 126 -7.14 4.97 12.22
N ASP A 127 -6.80 3.67 12.23
CA ASP A 127 -7.70 2.54 11.97
C ASP A 127 -8.51 2.70 10.66
N PRO A 128 -7.83 2.82 9.49
CA PRO A 128 -8.50 2.93 8.21
C PRO A 128 -9.06 1.59 7.75
N ASP A 129 -10.13 1.62 6.93
CA ASP A 129 -10.67 0.44 6.25
C ASP A 129 -9.90 0.12 4.95
N LEU A 130 -9.43 1.17 4.26
CA LEU A 130 -8.70 1.09 3.00
C LEU A 130 -7.35 1.79 3.12
N LEU A 131 -6.29 1.09 2.78
CA LEU A 131 -4.94 1.63 2.67
C LEU A 131 -4.62 1.97 1.21
N LEU A 132 -4.16 3.18 0.97
CA LEU A 132 -3.59 3.60 -0.31
C LEU A 132 -2.08 3.69 -0.15
N LEU A 133 -1.34 2.90 -0.92
CA LEU A 133 0.11 2.81 -0.86
C LEU A 133 0.72 3.28 -2.19
N ASP A 134 1.40 4.41 -2.18
CA ASP A 134 2.00 5.00 -3.37
C ASP A 134 3.49 4.68 -3.44
N GLU A 135 3.88 3.72 -4.27
CA GLU A 135 5.25 3.27 -4.45
C GLU A 135 6.03 3.06 -3.14
N PRO A 136 5.48 2.30 -2.17
CA PRO A 136 6.00 2.26 -0.81
C PRO A 136 7.43 1.71 -0.70
N PHE A 137 7.96 1.04 -1.72
CA PHE A 137 9.25 0.37 -1.68
C PHE A 137 10.31 1.04 -2.58
N SER A 138 9.94 2.08 -3.33
CA SER A 138 10.80 2.68 -4.39
C SER A 138 12.12 3.27 -3.88
N ALA A 139 12.18 3.70 -2.61
CA ALA A 139 13.36 4.31 -2.00
C ALA A 139 14.32 3.31 -1.32
N LEU A 140 14.02 1.99 -1.39
CA LEU A 140 14.78 0.94 -0.72
C LEU A 140 15.75 0.24 -1.70
N ASP A 141 16.90 -0.19 -1.19
CA ASP A 141 17.77 -1.12 -1.90
C ASP A 141 17.08 -2.49 -2.10
N PHE A 142 17.61 -3.30 -3.01
CA PHE A 142 16.95 -4.54 -3.43
C PHE A 142 16.69 -5.51 -2.28
N GLN A 143 17.69 -5.76 -1.41
CA GLN A 143 17.53 -6.73 -0.32
C GLN A 143 16.53 -6.23 0.72
N THR A 144 16.69 -4.99 1.19
CA THR A 144 15.77 -4.35 2.12
C THR A 144 14.34 -4.32 1.58
N ARG A 145 14.18 -4.13 0.27
CA ARG A 145 12.88 -4.11 -0.40
C ARG A 145 12.15 -5.45 -0.28
N LEU A 146 12.85 -6.57 -0.48
CA LEU A 146 12.26 -7.90 -0.34
C LEU A 146 11.73 -8.13 1.08
N ASP A 147 12.56 -7.84 2.09
CA ASP A 147 12.20 -8.03 3.48
C ASP A 147 11.02 -7.13 3.90
N VAL A 148 11.04 -5.85 3.47
CA VAL A 148 9.96 -4.90 3.80
C VAL A 148 8.67 -5.23 3.05
N CYS A 149 8.74 -5.79 1.84
CA CYS A 149 7.58 -6.25 1.09
C CYS A 149 6.83 -7.35 1.86
N ASP A 150 7.55 -8.34 2.39
CA ASP A 150 6.99 -9.40 3.25
C ASP A 150 6.40 -8.81 4.54
N ASP A 151 7.15 -7.93 5.21
CA ASP A 151 6.68 -7.27 6.44
C ASP A 151 5.38 -6.48 6.22
N VAL A 152 5.33 -5.67 5.15
CA VAL A 152 4.15 -4.85 4.80
C VAL A 152 2.94 -5.72 4.48
N TYR A 153 3.13 -6.78 3.69
CA TYR A 153 2.06 -7.73 3.38
C TYR A 153 1.52 -8.39 4.64
N ASP A 154 2.39 -8.88 5.51
CA ASP A 154 2.05 -9.49 6.79
C ASP A 154 1.28 -8.53 7.71
N ILE A 155 1.71 -7.26 7.77
CA ILE A 155 1.04 -6.23 8.56
C ILE A 155 -0.39 -6.02 8.04
N ILE A 156 -0.56 -5.80 6.73
CA ILE A 156 -1.88 -5.58 6.11
C ILE A 156 -2.80 -6.78 6.36
N LYS A 157 -2.28 -7.99 6.21
CA LYS A 157 -3.00 -9.25 6.46
C LYS A 157 -3.43 -9.39 7.91
N LYS A 158 -2.52 -9.19 8.87
CA LYS A 158 -2.79 -9.32 10.31
C LYS A 158 -3.77 -8.27 10.84
N GLU A 159 -3.71 -7.05 10.30
CA GLU A 159 -4.66 -5.98 10.63
C GLU A 159 -5.99 -6.10 9.87
N ASN A 160 -6.14 -7.12 9.01
CA ASN A 160 -7.35 -7.38 8.22
C ASN A 160 -7.79 -6.16 7.41
N LYS A 161 -6.84 -5.51 6.73
CA LYS A 161 -7.07 -4.31 5.91
C LYS A 161 -7.04 -4.65 4.42
N THR A 162 -7.74 -3.87 3.62
CA THR A 162 -7.58 -3.88 2.16
C THR A 162 -6.60 -2.79 1.76
N ALA A 163 -5.68 -3.10 0.85
CA ALA A 163 -4.72 -2.13 0.32
C ALA A 163 -4.83 -1.99 -1.20
N LEU A 164 -4.80 -0.74 -1.67
CA LEU A 164 -4.60 -0.40 -3.07
C LEU A 164 -3.15 0.07 -3.21
N LEU A 165 -2.34 -0.70 -3.91
CA LEU A 165 -0.89 -0.49 -4.05
C LEU A 165 -0.57 0.06 -5.44
N VAL A 166 0.04 1.22 -5.52
CA VAL A 166 0.64 1.71 -6.76
C VAL A 166 2.11 1.35 -6.77
N THR A 167 2.55 0.68 -7.83
CA THR A 167 3.97 0.39 -8.07
C THR A 167 4.29 0.41 -9.56
N HIS A 168 5.55 0.60 -9.90
CA HIS A 168 6.10 0.42 -11.24
C HIS A 168 6.89 -0.90 -11.36
N ASP A 169 7.06 -1.64 -10.27
CA ASP A 169 7.77 -2.93 -10.23
C ASP A 169 6.77 -4.07 -10.39
N ILE A 170 6.89 -4.79 -11.52
CA ILE A 170 6.03 -5.94 -11.85
C ILE A 170 6.21 -7.06 -10.81
N SER A 171 7.43 -7.25 -10.31
CA SER A 171 7.71 -8.31 -9.34
C SER A 171 7.05 -8.03 -7.99
N GLU A 172 7.01 -6.76 -7.56
CA GLU A 172 6.25 -6.34 -6.37
C GLU A 172 4.76 -6.65 -6.56
N ALA A 173 4.19 -6.22 -7.70
CA ALA A 173 2.77 -6.42 -7.98
C ALA A 173 2.38 -7.91 -7.96
N ILE A 174 3.14 -8.77 -8.63
CA ILE A 174 2.87 -10.22 -8.68
C ILE A 174 2.99 -10.84 -7.29
N SER A 175 4.02 -10.45 -6.52
CA SER A 175 4.26 -11.04 -5.20
C SER A 175 3.25 -10.63 -4.15
N MET A 176 2.64 -9.44 -4.28
CA MET A 176 1.74 -8.86 -3.28
C MET A 176 0.26 -9.24 -3.47
N ALA A 177 -0.14 -9.75 -4.66
CA ALA A 177 -1.57 -9.90 -4.95
C ALA A 177 -1.91 -11.03 -5.92
N ASP A 178 -3.18 -11.38 -5.90
CA ASP A 178 -3.77 -12.34 -6.82
C ASP A 178 -4.39 -11.67 -8.05
N ARG A 179 -4.73 -10.38 -7.96
CA ARG A 179 -5.21 -9.57 -9.08
C ARG A 179 -4.47 -8.24 -9.18
N ILE A 180 -4.11 -7.88 -10.42
CA ILE A 180 -3.32 -6.69 -10.74
C ILE A 180 -4.07 -5.88 -11.79
N ILE A 181 -4.28 -4.60 -11.52
CA ILE A 181 -4.87 -3.66 -12.48
C ILE A 181 -3.74 -3.10 -13.35
N VAL A 182 -3.85 -3.31 -14.65
CA VAL A 182 -2.87 -2.82 -15.63
C VAL A 182 -3.45 -1.60 -16.36
N LEU A 183 -2.72 -0.49 -16.34
CA LEU A 183 -3.08 0.76 -17.01
C LEU A 183 -2.31 0.96 -18.32
N THR A 184 -2.96 1.60 -19.29
CA THR A 184 -2.32 2.04 -20.53
C THR A 184 -1.48 3.31 -20.36
N LYS A 185 -0.74 3.69 -21.42
CA LYS A 185 -0.14 5.02 -21.57
C LYS A 185 -1.23 6.11 -21.56
N ARG A 186 -0.81 7.34 -21.34
CA ARG A 186 -1.68 8.52 -21.35
C ARG A 186 -2.32 8.77 -22.72
N PRO A 187 -3.65 9.01 -22.81
CA PRO A 187 -4.66 9.05 -21.74
C PRO A 187 -4.95 7.65 -21.19
N ALA A 188 -4.73 7.46 -19.88
CA ALA A 188 -4.77 6.14 -19.28
C ALA A 188 -6.20 5.61 -19.11
N HIS A 189 -6.35 4.31 -19.37
CA HIS A 189 -7.53 3.53 -19.03
C HIS A 189 -7.10 2.16 -18.54
N VAL A 190 -7.99 1.39 -17.95
CA VAL A 190 -7.71 0.02 -17.56
C VAL A 190 -7.56 -0.81 -18.82
N LEU A 191 -6.34 -1.35 -19.03
CA LEU A 191 -6.07 -2.28 -20.12
C LEU A 191 -6.66 -3.65 -19.81
N THR A 192 -6.38 -4.15 -18.62
CA THR A 192 -6.87 -5.45 -18.13
C THR A 192 -6.76 -5.53 -16.61
N VAL A 193 -7.52 -6.45 -16.03
CA VAL A 193 -7.31 -6.95 -14.67
C VAL A 193 -6.71 -8.34 -14.81
N HIS A 194 -5.44 -8.46 -14.48
CA HIS A 194 -4.69 -9.69 -14.61
C HIS A 194 -4.74 -10.51 -13.32
N GLU A 195 -5.11 -11.78 -13.43
CA GLU A 195 -5.09 -12.73 -12.31
C GLU A 195 -3.76 -13.47 -12.26
N THR A 196 -3.11 -13.46 -11.09
CA THR A 196 -1.86 -14.17 -10.87
C THR A 196 -2.17 -15.55 -10.30
N HIS A 197 -1.90 -16.60 -11.07
CA HIS A 197 -2.15 -17.99 -10.64
C HIS A 197 -0.88 -18.59 -10.00
N LEU A 198 -0.54 -18.16 -8.81
CA LEU A 198 0.66 -18.62 -8.08
C LEU A 198 0.37 -19.76 -7.07
N GLY A 199 -0.92 -20.07 -6.83
CA GLY A 199 -1.36 -21.02 -5.81
C GLY A 199 -1.42 -20.40 -4.41
N ASP A 200 -1.77 -21.20 -3.40
CA ASP A 200 -1.88 -20.77 -2.00
C ASP A 200 -0.49 -20.60 -1.36
N ILE A 201 0.21 -19.55 -1.77
CA ILE A 201 1.53 -19.20 -1.25
C ILE A 201 1.41 -18.00 -0.33
N ASP A 202 1.80 -18.18 0.92
CA ASP A 202 1.49 -17.27 2.02
C ASP A 202 2.27 -15.95 2.04
N THR A 203 3.46 -15.88 1.44
CA THR A 203 4.32 -14.69 1.55
C THR A 203 4.82 -14.20 0.19
N PRO A 204 5.03 -12.87 0.01
CA PRO A 204 5.58 -12.29 -1.21
C PRO A 204 6.91 -12.91 -1.65
N LEU A 205 7.82 -13.19 -0.70
CA LEU A 205 9.10 -13.81 -1.01
C LEU A 205 8.94 -15.21 -1.60
N LYS A 206 8.11 -16.06 -0.98
CA LYS A 206 7.83 -17.40 -1.49
C LYS A 206 7.09 -17.37 -2.83
N ARG A 207 6.22 -16.40 -3.09
CA ARG A 207 5.55 -16.21 -4.37
C ARG A 207 6.55 -15.98 -5.51
N ARG A 208 7.66 -15.28 -5.23
CA ARG A 208 8.76 -15.07 -6.21
C ARG A 208 9.50 -16.35 -6.57
N GLU A 209 9.48 -17.37 -5.70
CA GLU A 209 10.08 -18.68 -5.94
C GLU A 209 9.16 -19.63 -6.73
N SER A 210 7.90 -19.24 -6.95
CA SER A 210 6.95 -20.06 -7.70
C SER A 210 7.40 -20.28 -9.16
N PRO A 211 7.32 -21.50 -9.67
CA PRO A 211 7.67 -21.80 -11.07
C PRO A 211 6.86 -20.99 -12.10
N SER A 212 5.65 -20.57 -11.74
CA SER A 212 4.79 -19.75 -12.61
C SER A 212 5.10 -18.25 -12.55
N PHE A 213 5.92 -17.80 -11.59
CA PHE A 213 6.22 -16.36 -11.40
C PHE A 213 6.83 -15.71 -12.66
N ALA A 214 7.83 -16.36 -13.26
CA ALA A 214 8.48 -15.87 -14.48
C ALA A 214 7.51 -15.70 -15.64
N LYS A 215 6.58 -16.64 -15.81
CA LYS A 215 5.54 -16.57 -16.85
C LYS A 215 4.59 -15.38 -16.61
N GLN A 216 4.17 -15.16 -15.36
CA GLN A 216 3.33 -14.03 -15.01
C GLN A 216 4.05 -12.69 -15.27
N PHE A 217 5.35 -12.65 -14.94
CA PHE A 217 6.17 -11.47 -15.20
C PHE A 217 6.26 -11.15 -16.70
N GLU A 218 6.52 -12.15 -17.55
CA GLU A 218 6.56 -11.97 -19.00
C GLU A 218 5.25 -11.43 -19.57
N VAL A 219 4.12 -11.96 -19.14
CA VAL A 219 2.79 -11.50 -19.58
C VAL A 219 2.56 -10.04 -19.20
N LEU A 220 2.81 -9.66 -17.96
CA LEU A 220 2.65 -8.28 -17.50
C LEU A 220 3.63 -7.33 -18.18
N HIS A 221 4.87 -7.76 -18.39
CA HIS A 221 5.87 -7.01 -19.12
C HIS A 221 5.44 -6.73 -20.58
N CYS A 222 4.83 -7.71 -21.26
CA CYS A 222 4.25 -7.51 -22.60
C CYS A 222 3.12 -6.45 -22.57
N TYR A 223 2.22 -6.47 -21.59
CA TYR A 223 1.16 -5.47 -21.46
C TYR A 223 1.68 -4.03 -21.29
N LEU A 224 2.80 -3.86 -20.60
CA LEU A 224 3.36 -2.54 -20.33
C LEU A 224 4.20 -1.96 -21.47
N ASN A 225 4.75 -2.81 -22.33
CA ASN A 225 5.67 -2.41 -23.40
C ASN A 225 5.05 -2.49 -24.81
N GLY A 226 3.91 -3.13 -24.98
CA GLY A 226 3.14 -3.15 -26.21
C GLY A 226 2.28 -1.91 -26.34
#